data_bc9b0d0dc677a30ae40b77e174e68841
#
_entry.id   bc9b0d0dc677a30ae40b77e174e68841
#
_cell.length_a   1.000
_cell.length_b   1.000
_cell.length_c   1.000
_cell.angle_alpha   90.00
_cell.angle_beta   90.00
_cell.angle_gamma   90.00
#
_symmetry.space_group_name_H-M   'P 1'
#
loop_
_entity.id
_entity.type
_entity.pdbx_description
1 polymer ?
#
loop_
_entity_poly.entity_id
_entity_poly.type
_entity_poly.pdbx_seq_one_letter_code
_entity_poly.pdbx_strand_id
1 'polypeptide(L)'
;MGRVKSAKRNIAFGYVGQIATAVMSFILRNVFILYLSENLLGINSTYTNVLAILNMAELGIGTALNFSLYEPVARGDREKIKSYMQLYRKAYYVIACVVAVIGIALVPFLRYLVKNPGEMTVRDMTLYYLIFLFNTVSSYFVAYKYSLINAEQKNYIQTNIITITKIFTVLFQIIVVAVTKNFYLFLLTDAFIQLIQKIFVSRFLDKMYPYLREKDVKPLLKAESDEIWKKTKALVFHKVGDVARLQTDALIISSLVEVKMAGHVDNYNMVISTVSNFVNIIFNSVISSFGNLIATESKQKQFDIFKVYRFFASWIYGFSCVGFMVLLTPLIKLWLGDKWLLPTSAVYCILIDYYFKGDRIVLSNYKTAAGVFEQDKYLALIQGVVNLIISIWLVQTPLGLTGVYIGTIVSGLIANVTKPIIIYKACFDKGAAEYFVESAKYLASLIFVLVTCNLISRKVMESLTIPTWILMGIIITVVFNGVYFILYGRSNEFKYLWGKISERFLKKA
;
A
#
# COMPACT_ATOMS: atom_id res chain seq x y z
N MET A 1 -28.37 4.84 -15.11
CA MET A 1 -27.52 6.06 -15.01
C MET A 1 -26.69 6.16 -13.73
N GLY A 2 -27.04 5.52 -12.61
CA GLY A 2 -26.33 5.64 -11.33
C GLY A 2 -24.91 5.10 -11.29
N ARG A 3 -24.65 3.89 -11.79
CA ARG A 3 -23.35 3.21 -11.64
C ARG A 3 -22.16 3.93 -12.30
N VAL A 4 -22.32 4.40 -13.54
CA VAL A 4 -21.28 5.14 -14.28
C VAL A 4 -20.98 6.50 -13.62
N LYS A 5 -22.02 7.19 -13.11
CA LYS A 5 -21.86 8.45 -12.39
C LYS A 5 -21.13 8.26 -11.07
N SER A 6 -21.46 7.18 -10.30
CA SER A 6 -20.76 6.84 -9.07
C SER A 6 -19.30 6.46 -9.33
N ALA A 7 -19.01 5.66 -10.36
CA ALA A 7 -17.65 5.29 -10.74
C ALA A 7 -16.80 6.52 -11.09
N LYS A 8 -17.32 7.47 -11.90
CA LYS A 8 -16.62 8.72 -12.22
C LYS A 8 -16.34 9.57 -10.97
N ARG A 9 -17.32 9.66 -10.05
CA ARG A 9 -17.14 10.39 -8.78
C ARG A 9 -16.09 9.71 -7.90
N ASN A 10 -16.14 8.39 -7.74
CA ASN A 10 -15.15 7.64 -6.95
C ASN A 10 -13.74 7.86 -7.48
N ILE A 11 -13.54 7.85 -8.80
CA ILE A 11 -12.23 8.08 -9.43
C ILE A 11 -11.78 9.53 -9.19
N ALA A 12 -12.61 10.52 -9.49
CA ALA A 12 -12.25 11.92 -9.35
C ALA A 12 -11.89 12.29 -7.90
N PHE A 13 -12.78 11.93 -6.95
CA PHE A 13 -12.51 12.18 -5.52
C PHE A 13 -11.37 11.35 -5.00
N GLY A 14 -11.15 10.13 -5.52
CA GLY A 14 -10.00 9.31 -5.20
C GLY A 14 -8.67 9.99 -5.54
N TYR A 15 -8.53 10.51 -6.76
CA TYR A 15 -7.31 11.23 -7.17
C TYR A 15 -7.10 12.54 -6.40
N VAL A 16 -8.16 13.36 -6.29
CA VAL A 16 -8.08 14.64 -5.55
C VAL A 16 -7.73 14.38 -4.08
N GLY A 17 -8.38 13.39 -3.45
CA GLY A 17 -8.09 13.00 -2.08
C GLY A 17 -6.66 12.48 -1.91
N GLN A 18 -6.15 11.69 -2.84
CA GLN A 18 -4.79 11.17 -2.80
C GLN A 18 -3.75 12.30 -2.92
N ILE A 19 -3.96 13.26 -3.83
CA ILE A 19 -3.08 14.42 -3.97
C ILE A 19 -3.11 15.27 -2.70
N ALA A 20 -4.29 15.59 -2.20
CA ALA A 20 -4.45 16.41 -1.00
C ALA A 20 -3.79 15.75 0.23
N THR A 21 -4.02 14.44 0.44
CA THR A 21 -3.40 13.71 1.56
C THR A 21 -1.89 13.60 1.42
N ALA A 22 -1.37 13.41 0.21
CA ALA A 22 0.07 13.40 -0.05
C ALA A 22 0.70 14.76 0.30
N VAL A 23 0.16 15.86 -0.24
CA VAL A 23 0.65 17.22 0.05
C VAL A 23 0.62 17.51 1.54
N MET A 24 -0.49 17.21 2.22
CA MET A 24 -0.61 17.40 3.67
C MET A 24 0.42 16.56 4.44
N SER A 25 0.69 15.33 4.00
CA SER A 25 1.69 14.48 4.66
C SER A 25 3.11 15.03 4.50
N PHE A 26 3.47 15.57 3.31
CA PHE A 26 4.77 16.22 3.11
C PHE A 26 4.92 17.48 3.96
N ILE A 27 3.89 18.33 4.04
CA ILE A 27 3.90 19.53 4.88
C ILE A 27 4.08 19.13 6.36
N LEU A 28 3.30 18.17 6.83
CA LEU A 28 3.39 17.69 8.22
C LEU A 28 4.77 17.11 8.51
N ARG A 29 5.38 16.38 7.57
CA ARG A 29 6.71 15.83 7.71
C ARG A 29 7.77 16.92 7.92
N ASN A 30 7.71 18.00 7.17
CA ASN A 30 8.59 19.14 7.34
C ASN A 30 8.49 19.73 8.74
N VAL A 31 7.25 19.98 9.20
CA VAL A 31 7.00 20.55 10.54
C VAL A 31 7.45 19.57 11.63
N PHE A 32 7.17 18.28 11.46
CA PHE A 32 7.59 17.25 12.40
C PHE A 32 9.11 17.24 12.58
N ILE A 33 9.86 17.24 11.48
CA ILE A 33 11.34 17.19 11.50
C ILE A 33 11.94 18.48 12.06
N LEU A 34 11.28 19.63 11.85
CA LEU A 34 11.73 20.92 12.34
C LEU A 34 11.65 21.03 13.88
N TYR A 35 10.62 20.46 14.48
CA TYR A 35 10.31 20.66 15.90
C TYR A 35 10.48 19.42 16.78
N LEU A 36 10.52 18.23 16.20
CA LEU A 36 10.59 16.96 16.92
C LEU A 36 11.84 16.15 16.53
N SER A 37 12.21 15.19 17.39
CA SER A 37 13.44 14.40 17.18
C SER A 37 13.26 13.25 16.18
N GLU A 38 14.39 12.77 15.64
CA GLU A 38 14.44 11.59 14.75
C GLU A 38 13.91 10.33 15.46
N ASN A 39 14.19 10.16 16.75
CA ASN A 39 13.71 9.03 17.54
C ASN A 39 12.19 9.03 17.64
N LEU A 40 11.56 10.21 17.79
CA LEU A 40 10.09 10.33 17.82
C LEU A 40 9.47 9.97 16.46
N LEU A 41 10.15 10.31 15.36
CA LEU A 41 9.72 9.87 14.02
C LEU A 41 9.83 8.35 13.87
N GLY A 42 10.91 7.77 14.38
CA GLY A 42 11.11 6.32 14.39
C GLY A 42 10.05 5.60 15.22
N ILE A 43 9.69 6.11 16.41
CA ILE A 43 8.59 5.58 17.23
C ILE A 43 7.26 5.67 16.49
N ASN A 44 6.97 6.82 15.87
CA ASN A 44 5.74 6.99 15.09
C ASN A 44 5.62 5.93 13.98
N SER A 45 6.70 5.70 13.25
CA SER A 45 6.76 4.66 12.22
C SER A 45 6.62 3.25 12.81
N THR A 46 7.36 2.93 13.87
CA THR A 46 7.34 1.62 14.51
C THR A 46 5.96 1.27 15.04
N TYR A 47 5.31 2.18 15.79
CA TYR A 47 3.99 1.91 16.35
C TYR A 47 2.90 1.81 15.28
N THR A 48 3.00 2.61 14.21
CA THR A 48 2.12 2.47 13.04
C THR A 48 2.23 1.05 12.45
N ASN A 49 3.45 0.53 12.28
CA ASN A 49 3.66 -0.82 11.73
C ASN A 49 3.25 -1.94 12.71
N VAL A 50 3.51 -1.78 14.03
CA VAL A 50 3.00 -2.73 15.06
C VAL A 50 1.49 -2.85 14.98
N LEU A 51 0.80 -1.71 14.92
CA LEU A 51 -0.67 -1.72 14.85
C LEU A 51 -1.19 -2.20 13.50
N ALA A 52 -0.47 -1.97 12.40
CA ALA A 52 -0.80 -2.57 11.11
C ALA A 52 -0.75 -4.10 11.16
N ILE A 53 0.18 -4.68 11.93
CA ILE A 53 0.21 -6.14 12.19
C ILE A 53 -1.01 -6.57 13.03
N LEU A 54 -1.36 -5.85 14.08
CA LEU A 54 -2.54 -6.15 14.90
C LEU A 54 -3.85 -6.06 14.09
N ASN A 55 -3.91 -5.15 13.12
CA ASN A 55 -5.05 -4.99 12.21
C ASN A 55 -5.25 -6.18 11.25
N MET A 56 -4.33 -7.14 11.21
CA MET A 56 -4.50 -8.36 10.40
C MET A 56 -5.79 -9.12 10.73
N ALA A 57 -6.23 -9.08 11.99
CA ALA A 57 -7.46 -9.70 12.43
C ALA A 57 -8.70 -9.22 11.65
N GLU A 58 -8.68 -7.98 11.14
CA GLU A 58 -9.78 -7.38 10.36
C GLU A 58 -9.77 -7.79 8.88
N LEU A 59 -8.59 -7.94 8.28
CA LEU A 59 -8.40 -7.93 6.82
C LEU A 59 -9.16 -9.03 6.05
N GLY A 60 -9.44 -10.16 6.69
CA GLY A 60 -10.25 -11.24 6.08
C GLY A 60 -11.76 -11.02 6.23
N ILE A 61 -12.17 -10.57 7.40
CA ILE A 61 -13.58 -10.40 7.77
C ILE A 61 -14.23 -9.28 6.95
N GLY A 62 -13.61 -8.10 6.88
CA GLY A 62 -14.14 -6.97 6.12
C GLY A 62 -14.38 -7.29 4.64
N THR A 63 -13.43 -8.00 4.01
CA THR A 63 -13.54 -8.39 2.60
C THR A 63 -14.66 -9.42 2.36
N ALA A 64 -14.72 -10.48 3.18
CA ALA A 64 -15.74 -11.53 3.05
C ALA A 64 -17.16 -10.97 3.19
N LEU A 65 -17.31 -10.07 4.15
CA LEU A 65 -18.59 -9.46 4.47
C LEU A 65 -19.00 -8.42 3.39
N ASN A 66 -18.10 -7.65 2.82
CA ASN A 66 -18.40 -6.76 1.69
C ASN A 66 -19.00 -7.56 0.50
N PHE A 67 -18.44 -8.72 0.19
CA PHE A 67 -18.99 -9.59 -0.85
C PHE A 67 -20.42 -10.04 -0.54
N SER A 68 -20.72 -10.36 0.72
CA SER A 68 -22.05 -10.80 1.14
C SER A 68 -23.12 -9.69 1.04
N LEU A 69 -22.71 -8.41 1.08
CA LEU A 69 -23.63 -7.28 0.96
C LEU A 69 -24.00 -6.94 -0.48
N TYR A 70 -23.22 -7.32 -1.50
CA TYR A 70 -23.49 -6.89 -2.87
C TYR A 70 -24.84 -7.35 -3.40
N GLU A 71 -25.22 -8.59 -3.16
CA GLU A 71 -26.48 -9.15 -3.64
C GLU A 71 -27.71 -8.54 -2.93
N PRO A 72 -27.76 -8.48 -1.59
CA PRO A 72 -28.88 -7.84 -0.88
C PRO A 72 -29.03 -6.35 -1.25
N VAL A 73 -27.93 -5.64 -1.39
CA VAL A 73 -27.95 -4.23 -1.80
C VAL A 73 -28.46 -4.08 -3.22
N ALA A 74 -28.05 -4.96 -4.16
CA ALA A 74 -28.52 -4.93 -5.54
C ALA A 74 -30.03 -5.24 -5.65
N ARG A 75 -30.55 -6.11 -4.78
CA ARG A 75 -31.98 -6.46 -4.71
C ARG A 75 -32.82 -5.50 -3.86
N GLY A 76 -32.20 -4.61 -3.10
CA GLY A 76 -32.90 -3.72 -2.16
C GLY A 76 -33.48 -4.44 -0.94
N ASP A 77 -32.97 -5.62 -0.60
CA ASP A 77 -33.44 -6.46 0.53
C ASP A 77 -32.91 -5.89 1.86
N ARG A 78 -33.69 -4.97 2.44
CA ARG A 78 -33.35 -4.29 3.69
C ARG A 78 -33.25 -5.25 4.87
N GLU A 79 -34.09 -6.30 4.93
CA GLU A 79 -34.06 -7.25 6.03
C GLU A 79 -32.73 -8.02 6.04
N LYS A 80 -32.31 -8.50 4.88
CA LYS A 80 -31.03 -9.21 4.74
C LYS A 80 -29.83 -8.28 4.98
N ILE A 81 -29.89 -7.02 4.53
CA ILE A 81 -28.86 -6.01 4.84
C ILE A 81 -28.77 -5.80 6.35
N LYS A 82 -29.87 -5.66 7.09
CA LYS A 82 -29.87 -5.53 8.55
C LYS A 82 -29.18 -6.73 9.22
N SER A 83 -29.52 -7.93 8.81
CA SER A 83 -28.95 -9.17 9.36
C SER A 83 -27.44 -9.25 9.14
N TYR A 84 -26.95 -8.96 7.93
CA TYR A 84 -25.51 -8.88 7.67
C TYR A 84 -24.84 -7.77 8.48
N MET A 85 -25.38 -6.57 8.51
CA MET A 85 -24.79 -5.46 9.25
C MET A 85 -24.74 -5.71 10.77
N GLN A 86 -25.69 -6.47 11.33
CA GLN A 86 -25.65 -6.91 12.72
C GLN A 86 -24.52 -7.93 12.97
N LEU A 87 -24.32 -8.90 12.06
CA LEU A 87 -23.21 -9.84 12.13
C LEU A 87 -21.87 -9.09 12.06
N TYR A 88 -21.75 -8.13 11.13
CA TYR A 88 -20.59 -7.25 11.03
C TYR A 88 -20.27 -6.53 12.33
N ARG A 89 -21.29 -5.86 12.88
CA ARG A 89 -21.14 -5.13 14.13
C ARG A 89 -20.58 -6.03 15.24
N LYS A 90 -21.14 -7.23 15.39
CA LYS A 90 -20.66 -8.20 16.40
C LYS A 90 -19.23 -8.65 16.11
N ALA A 91 -18.91 -8.99 14.87
CA ALA A 91 -17.57 -9.40 14.47
C ALA A 91 -16.53 -8.29 14.74
N TYR A 92 -16.84 -7.05 14.38
CA TYR A 92 -15.92 -5.92 14.61
C TYR A 92 -15.75 -5.58 16.10
N TYR A 93 -16.77 -5.79 16.93
CA TYR A 93 -16.61 -5.65 18.38
C TYR A 93 -15.69 -6.72 18.97
N VAL A 94 -15.80 -7.96 18.48
CA VAL A 94 -14.88 -9.04 18.89
C VAL A 94 -13.45 -8.71 18.45
N ILE A 95 -13.26 -8.24 17.20
CA ILE A 95 -11.95 -7.81 16.70
C ILE A 95 -11.39 -6.68 17.57
N ALA A 96 -12.19 -5.66 17.89
CA ALA A 96 -11.78 -4.55 18.75
C ALA A 96 -11.29 -5.05 20.13
N CYS A 97 -12.03 -5.98 20.75
CA CYS A 97 -11.62 -6.60 22.01
C CYS A 97 -10.32 -7.41 21.87
N VAL A 98 -10.20 -8.24 20.84
CA VAL A 98 -9.00 -9.04 20.60
C VAL A 98 -7.78 -8.15 20.37
N VAL A 99 -7.90 -7.12 19.53
CA VAL A 99 -6.80 -6.16 19.26
C VAL A 99 -6.45 -5.36 20.50
N ALA A 100 -7.44 -4.95 21.31
CA ALA A 100 -7.18 -4.28 22.58
C ALA A 100 -6.41 -5.18 23.56
N VAL A 101 -6.84 -6.43 23.73
CA VAL A 101 -6.20 -7.39 24.66
C VAL A 101 -4.78 -7.69 24.21
N ILE A 102 -4.57 -8.03 22.93
CA ILE A 102 -3.23 -8.32 22.39
C ILE A 102 -2.36 -7.06 22.46
N GLY A 103 -2.93 -5.88 22.09
CA GLY A 103 -2.23 -4.60 22.15
C GLY A 103 -1.77 -4.25 23.56
N ILE A 104 -2.61 -4.44 24.57
CA ILE A 104 -2.23 -4.22 25.99
C ILE A 104 -1.17 -5.27 26.44
N ALA A 105 -1.30 -6.51 26.02
CA ALA A 105 -0.32 -7.56 26.31
C ALA A 105 1.07 -7.28 25.72
N LEU A 106 1.16 -6.46 24.68
CA LEU A 106 2.43 -6.02 24.08
C LEU A 106 3.15 -4.93 24.87
N VAL A 107 2.45 -4.21 25.77
CA VAL A 107 3.05 -3.09 26.53
C VAL A 107 4.35 -3.44 27.26
N PRO A 108 4.47 -4.57 27.99
CA PRO A 108 5.73 -4.95 28.63
C PRO A 108 6.89 -5.18 27.67
N PHE A 109 6.58 -5.48 26.39
CA PHE A 109 7.55 -5.81 25.36
C PHE A 109 8.00 -4.57 24.55
N LEU A 110 7.41 -3.40 24.73
CA LEU A 110 7.74 -2.19 23.97
C LEU A 110 9.22 -1.81 24.06
N ARG A 111 9.84 -2.04 25.22
CA ARG A 111 11.28 -1.80 25.45
C ARG A 111 12.19 -2.62 24.52
N TYR A 112 11.71 -3.78 24.06
CA TYR A 112 12.46 -4.65 23.15
C TYR A 112 12.23 -4.27 21.66
N LEU A 113 11.15 -3.56 21.40
CA LEU A 113 10.81 -3.10 20.04
C LEU A 113 11.54 -1.80 19.66
N VAL A 114 12.09 -1.08 20.64
CA VAL A 114 12.68 0.24 20.45
C VAL A 114 14.13 0.24 20.96
N LYS A 115 15.08 0.11 20.05
CA LYS A 115 16.52 0.19 20.35
C LYS A 115 16.98 1.63 20.29
N ASN A 116 17.75 2.06 21.27
CA ASN A 116 18.30 3.42 21.41
C ASN A 116 17.19 4.52 21.37
N PRO A 117 16.25 4.53 22.34
CA PRO A 117 15.12 5.47 22.34
C PRO A 117 15.53 6.92 22.60
N GLY A 118 16.81 7.21 22.85
CA GLY A 118 17.30 8.54 23.26
C GLY A 118 16.84 8.88 24.66
N GLU A 119 16.31 10.08 24.83
CA GLU A 119 15.85 10.62 26.14
C GLU A 119 14.49 10.09 26.58
N MET A 120 13.81 9.26 25.73
CA MET A 120 12.46 8.78 26.03
C MET A 120 12.48 7.70 27.12
N THR A 121 11.63 7.89 28.13
CA THR A 121 11.41 6.91 29.18
C THR A 121 10.48 5.78 28.72
N VAL A 122 10.49 4.64 29.44
CA VAL A 122 9.54 3.56 29.19
C VAL A 122 8.09 4.04 29.37
N ARG A 123 7.86 5.00 30.28
CA ARG A 123 6.56 5.62 30.49
C ARG A 123 6.10 6.38 29.25
N ASP A 124 6.99 7.19 28.64
CA ASP A 124 6.66 7.96 27.43
C ASP A 124 6.31 7.02 26.29
N MET A 125 7.14 6.01 26.06
CA MET A 125 6.89 4.98 25.03
C MET A 125 5.55 4.29 25.23
N THR A 126 5.21 3.94 26.48
CA THR A 126 3.92 3.31 26.81
C THR A 126 2.76 4.25 26.54
N LEU A 127 2.84 5.52 26.96
CA LEU A 127 1.78 6.50 26.73
C LEU A 127 1.55 6.76 25.24
N TYR A 128 2.63 6.92 24.47
CA TYR A 128 2.52 7.06 23.01
C TYR A 128 1.84 5.85 22.38
N TYR A 129 2.28 4.64 22.73
CA TYR A 129 1.71 3.40 22.22
C TYR A 129 0.21 3.27 22.55
N LEU A 130 -0.20 3.60 23.78
CA LEU A 130 -1.61 3.51 24.19
C LEU A 130 -2.50 4.48 23.41
N ILE A 131 -2.00 5.67 23.02
CA ILE A 131 -2.75 6.59 22.15
C ILE A 131 -2.96 5.97 20.76
N PHE A 132 -1.92 5.39 20.17
CA PHE A 132 -2.02 4.68 18.91
C PHE A 132 -2.99 3.50 19.00
N LEU A 133 -2.90 2.69 20.07
CA LEU A 133 -3.79 1.56 20.31
C LEU A 133 -5.25 2.02 20.44
N PHE A 134 -5.50 3.07 21.21
CA PHE A 134 -6.84 3.66 21.34
C PHE A 134 -7.40 4.11 20.00
N ASN A 135 -6.58 4.77 19.19
CA ASN A 135 -6.99 5.22 17.86
C ASN A 135 -7.37 4.04 16.95
N THR A 136 -6.59 2.98 16.99
CA THR A 136 -6.84 1.74 16.24
C THR A 136 -8.10 1.04 16.72
N VAL A 137 -8.21 0.73 18.00
CA VAL A 137 -9.35 0.01 18.58
C VAL A 137 -10.66 0.78 18.37
N SER A 138 -10.64 2.10 18.57
CA SER A 138 -11.83 2.93 18.39
C SER A 138 -12.29 3.00 16.92
N SER A 139 -11.42 2.75 15.94
CA SER A 139 -11.81 2.72 14.52
C SER A 139 -12.76 1.57 14.19
N TYR A 140 -12.65 0.43 14.87
CA TYR A 140 -13.48 -0.74 14.61
C TYR A 140 -14.96 -0.52 14.94
N PHE A 141 -15.28 0.38 15.87
CA PHE A 141 -16.68 0.70 16.19
C PHE A 141 -17.43 1.40 15.04
N VAL A 142 -16.71 1.88 14.03
CA VAL A 142 -17.28 2.60 12.88
C VAL A 142 -16.97 1.93 11.55
N ALA A 143 -15.85 1.19 11.46
CA ALA A 143 -15.35 0.60 10.21
C ALA A 143 -16.39 -0.26 9.49
N TYR A 144 -17.16 -1.07 10.22
CA TYR A 144 -18.20 -1.92 9.64
C TYR A 144 -19.28 -1.12 8.87
N LYS A 145 -19.54 0.14 9.27
CA LYS A 145 -20.58 0.97 8.61
C LYS A 145 -20.16 1.39 7.20
N TYR A 146 -18.86 1.54 6.94
CA TYR A 146 -18.36 1.85 5.60
C TYR A 146 -18.60 0.72 4.58
N SER A 147 -18.75 -0.51 5.03
CA SER A 147 -19.01 -1.65 4.16
C SER A 147 -20.29 -1.49 3.34
N LEU A 148 -21.35 -0.89 3.92
CA LEU A 148 -22.59 -0.62 3.20
C LEU A 148 -22.41 0.46 2.11
N ILE A 149 -21.64 1.53 2.40
CA ILE A 149 -21.29 2.56 1.43
C ILE A 149 -20.51 1.95 0.26
N ASN A 150 -19.58 1.03 0.57
CA ASN A 150 -18.80 0.31 -0.44
C ASN A 150 -19.68 -0.56 -1.32
N ALA A 151 -20.63 -1.30 -0.72
CA ALA A 151 -21.56 -2.14 -1.45
C ALA A 151 -22.49 -1.30 -2.37
N GLU A 152 -22.86 -0.09 -1.96
CA GLU A 152 -23.63 0.86 -2.77
C GLU A 152 -22.78 1.64 -3.80
N GLN A 153 -21.47 1.37 -3.89
CA GLN A 153 -20.53 2.06 -4.79
C GLN A 153 -20.40 3.58 -4.52
N LYS A 154 -20.62 4.00 -3.27
CA LYS A 154 -20.52 5.40 -2.83
C LYS A 154 -19.22 5.70 -2.08
N ASN A 155 -18.11 5.04 -2.45
CA ASN A 155 -16.80 5.17 -1.78
C ASN A 155 -16.27 6.60 -1.73
N TYR A 156 -16.71 7.47 -2.66
CA TYR A 156 -16.35 8.89 -2.63
C TYR A 156 -16.74 9.58 -1.30
N ILE A 157 -17.78 9.10 -0.61
CA ILE A 157 -18.19 9.65 0.70
C ILE A 157 -17.10 9.35 1.73
N GLN A 158 -16.65 8.11 1.81
CA GLN A 158 -15.56 7.69 2.71
C GLN A 158 -14.27 8.45 2.39
N THR A 159 -13.89 8.52 1.10
CA THR A 159 -12.69 9.24 0.65
C THR A 159 -12.73 10.70 1.07
N ASN A 160 -13.86 11.40 0.86
CA ASN A 160 -13.99 12.80 1.25
C ASN A 160 -13.87 13.01 2.75
N ILE A 161 -14.53 12.16 3.56
CA ILE A 161 -14.44 12.24 5.02
C ILE A 161 -12.99 12.06 5.48
N ILE A 162 -12.28 11.05 4.97
CA ILE A 162 -10.87 10.79 5.30
C ILE A 162 -10.00 11.97 4.88
N THR A 163 -10.17 12.48 3.66
CA THR A 163 -9.37 13.62 3.13
C THR A 163 -9.59 14.87 3.99
N ILE A 164 -10.82 15.24 4.26
CA ILE A 164 -11.16 16.42 5.08
C ILE A 164 -10.59 16.26 6.49
N THR A 165 -10.80 15.10 7.11
CA THR A 165 -10.22 14.80 8.43
C THR A 165 -8.71 14.93 8.43
N LYS A 166 -8.02 14.39 7.42
CA LYS A 166 -6.56 14.49 7.29
C LYS A 166 -6.09 15.93 7.20
N ILE A 167 -6.78 16.78 6.42
CA ILE A 167 -6.46 18.20 6.30
C ILE A 167 -6.59 18.88 7.69
N PHE A 168 -7.71 18.70 8.37
CA PHE A 168 -7.90 19.27 9.71
C PHE A 168 -6.86 18.74 10.70
N THR A 169 -6.62 17.44 10.74
CA THR A 169 -5.61 16.83 11.61
C THR A 169 -4.25 17.49 11.40
N VAL A 170 -3.80 17.59 10.15
CA VAL A 170 -2.49 18.17 9.84
C VAL A 170 -2.41 19.64 10.23
N LEU A 171 -3.44 20.43 9.94
CA LEU A 171 -3.47 21.86 10.33
C LEU A 171 -3.35 22.04 11.85
N PHE A 172 -4.14 21.30 12.61
CA PHE A 172 -4.09 21.39 14.08
C PHE A 172 -2.78 20.82 14.64
N GLN A 173 -2.27 19.71 14.09
CA GLN A 173 -0.97 19.16 14.51
C GLN A 173 0.18 20.14 14.25
N ILE A 174 0.17 20.87 13.13
CA ILE A 174 1.16 21.90 12.83
C ILE A 174 1.12 22.99 13.91
N ILE A 175 -0.06 23.51 14.24
CA ILE A 175 -0.21 24.56 15.25
C ILE A 175 0.28 24.05 16.61
N VAL A 176 -0.19 22.87 17.02
CA VAL A 176 0.17 22.29 18.32
C VAL A 176 1.67 22.05 18.44
N VAL A 177 2.30 21.47 17.40
CA VAL A 177 3.74 21.19 17.44
C VAL A 177 4.57 22.47 17.40
N ALA A 178 4.20 23.44 16.56
CA ALA A 178 4.92 24.71 16.46
C ALA A 178 4.92 25.48 17.79
N VAL A 179 3.80 25.43 18.52
CA VAL A 179 3.65 26.13 19.82
C VAL A 179 4.26 25.34 20.98
N THR A 180 4.01 24.02 21.03
CA THR A 180 4.33 23.22 22.23
C THR A 180 5.60 22.39 22.10
N LYS A 181 6.03 22.06 20.88
CA LYS A 181 7.14 21.14 20.57
C LYS A 181 7.01 19.79 21.28
N ASN A 182 5.78 19.39 21.58
CA ASN A 182 5.45 18.24 22.41
C ASN A 182 4.79 17.13 21.59
N PHE A 183 5.46 15.98 21.50
CA PHE A 183 4.97 14.84 20.72
C PHE A 183 3.71 14.20 21.33
N TYR A 184 3.56 14.22 22.65
CA TYR A 184 2.36 13.71 23.31
C TYR A 184 1.12 14.49 22.86
N LEU A 185 1.20 15.82 22.86
CA LEU A 185 0.10 16.68 22.39
C LEU A 185 -0.15 16.54 20.90
N PHE A 186 0.90 16.29 20.11
CA PHE A 186 0.78 15.97 18.69
C PHE A 186 -0.06 14.70 18.47
N LEU A 187 0.19 13.63 19.23
CA LEU A 187 -0.57 12.38 19.14
C LEU A 187 -1.99 12.53 19.67
N LEU A 188 -2.17 13.25 20.78
CA LEU A 188 -3.51 13.53 21.32
C LEU A 188 -4.37 14.34 20.35
N THR A 189 -3.77 15.28 19.63
CA THR A 189 -4.48 16.06 18.59
C THR A 189 -5.02 15.14 17.50
N ASP A 190 -4.19 14.21 17.00
CA ASP A 190 -4.64 13.20 16.03
C ASP A 190 -5.77 12.35 16.61
N ALA A 191 -5.57 11.79 17.80
CA ALA A 191 -6.54 10.91 18.45
C ALA A 191 -7.89 11.61 18.68
N PHE A 192 -7.87 12.88 19.09
CA PHE A 192 -9.06 13.67 19.36
C PHE A 192 -9.84 13.96 18.07
N ILE A 193 -9.16 14.40 17.01
CA ILE A 193 -9.80 14.70 15.72
C ILE A 193 -10.35 13.41 15.09
N GLN A 194 -9.59 12.31 15.16
CA GLN A 194 -10.05 10.99 14.71
C GLN A 194 -11.29 10.51 15.50
N LEU A 195 -11.34 10.76 16.81
CA LEU A 195 -12.51 10.45 17.64
C LEU A 195 -13.74 11.26 17.22
N ILE A 196 -13.59 12.57 17.00
CA ILE A 196 -14.66 13.43 16.48
C ILE A 196 -15.15 12.90 15.13
N GLN A 197 -14.23 12.57 14.23
CA GLN A 197 -14.57 12.02 12.93
C GLN A 197 -15.37 10.72 13.06
N LYS A 198 -14.96 9.80 13.93
CA LYS A 198 -15.68 8.52 14.19
C LYS A 198 -17.09 8.76 14.71
N ILE A 199 -17.27 9.69 15.64
CA ILE A 199 -18.58 10.08 16.16
C ILE A 199 -19.44 10.70 15.06
N PHE A 200 -18.87 11.61 14.27
CA PHE A 200 -19.55 12.23 13.14
C PHE A 200 -20.01 11.19 12.13
N VAL A 201 -19.09 10.32 11.68
CA VAL A 201 -19.39 9.26 10.70
C VAL A 201 -20.47 8.32 11.23
N SER A 202 -20.38 7.91 12.49
CA SER A 202 -21.40 7.04 13.09
C SER A 202 -22.79 7.68 13.02
N ARG A 203 -22.91 8.96 13.41
CA ARG A 203 -24.20 9.68 13.37
C ARG A 203 -24.66 9.95 11.94
N PHE A 204 -23.75 10.32 11.05
CA PHE A 204 -24.05 10.59 9.65
C PHE A 204 -24.59 9.37 8.94
N LEU A 205 -23.95 8.21 9.12
CA LEU A 205 -24.39 6.96 8.50
C LEU A 205 -25.69 6.40 9.12
N ASP A 206 -25.87 6.59 10.43
CA ASP A 206 -27.14 6.25 11.08
C ASP A 206 -28.32 7.10 10.60
N LYS A 207 -28.05 8.35 10.18
CA LYS A 207 -29.05 9.21 9.53
C LYS A 207 -29.30 8.82 8.08
N MET A 208 -28.23 8.38 7.38
CA MET A 208 -28.32 7.95 5.98
C MET A 208 -29.04 6.60 5.81
N TYR A 209 -28.93 5.72 6.82
CA TYR A 209 -29.52 4.37 6.83
C TYR A 209 -30.34 4.15 8.12
N PRO A 210 -31.52 4.83 8.28
CA PRO A 210 -32.30 4.76 9.52
C PRO A 210 -32.75 3.35 9.91
N TYR A 211 -33.00 2.50 8.89
CA TYR A 211 -33.44 1.13 9.09
C TYR A 211 -32.40 0.24 9.80
N LEU A 212 -31.12 0.62 9.83
CA LEU A 212 -30.09 -0.09 10.60
C LEU A 212 -30.22 0.09 12.13
N ARG A 213 -31.03 1.04 12.59
CA ARG A 213 -31.34 1.27 14.02
C ARG A 213 -32.47 0.41 14.55
N GLU A 214 -33.21 -0.23 13.66
CA GLU A 214 -34.30 -1.11 14.05
C GLU A 214 -33.76 -2.27 14.88
N LYS A 215 -34.47 -2.61 15.96
CA LYS A 215 -34.07 -3.67 16.90
C LYS A 215 -34.54 -5.05 16.43
N ASP A 216 -35.59 -5.08 15.64
CA ASP A 216 -36.11 -6.31 15.07
C ASP A 216 -35.28 -6.70 13.84
N VAL A 217 -34.30 -7.55 14.06
CA VAL A 217 -33.39 -8.05 13.02
C VAL A 217 -33.46 -9.55 12.98
N LYS A 218 -33.91 -10.10 11.85
CA LYS A 218 -33.93 -11.54 11.64
C LYS A 218 -32.51 -12.11 11.65
N PRO A 219 -32.24 -13.16 12.43
CA PRO A 219 -30.93 -13.80 12.42
C PRO A 219 -30.65 -14.41 11.05
N LEU A 220 -29.38 -14.39 10.62
CA LEU A 220 -28.95 -15.11 9.42
C LEU A 220 -29.14 -16.62 9.61
N LEU A 221 -29.47 -17.31 8.53
CA LEU A 221 -29.48 -18.77 8.52
C LEU A 221 -28.07 -19.29 8.85
N LYS A 222 -28.00 -20.38 9.62
CA LYS A 222 -26.74 -20.98 10.03
C LYS A 222 -25.82 -21.28 8.82
N ALA A 223 -26.41 -21.79 7.74
CA ALA A 223 -25.68 -22.08 6.50
C ALA A 223 -25.01 -20.83 5.88
N GLU A 224 -25.71 -19.68 5.88
CA GLU A 224 -25.16 -18.41 5.38
C GLU A 224 -24.01 -17.89 6.26
N SER A 225 -24.17 -18.00 7.57
CA SER A 225 -23.12 -17.65 8.52
C SER A 225 -21.89 -18.53 8.37
N ASP A 226 -22.06 -19.84 8.23
CA ASP A 226 -20.98 -20.81 8.04
C ASP A 226 -20.22 -20.57 6.73
N GLU A 227 -20.92 -20.22 5.65
CA GLU A 227 -20.29 -19.84 4.38
C GLU A 227 -19.41 -18.60 4.51
N ILE A 228 -19.88 -17.57 5.21
CA ILE A 228 -19.10 -16.36 5.49
C ILE A 228 -17.83 -16.72 6.29
N TRP A 229 -17.96 -17.51 7.35
CA TRP A 229 -16.84 -17.91 8.16
C TRP A 229 -15.82 -18.75 7.38
N LYS A 230 -16.26 -19.63 6.49
CA LYS A 230 -15.39 -20.39 5.60
C LYS A 230 -14.59 -19.49 4.68
N LYS A 231 -15.26 -18.51 4.02
CA LYS A 231 -14.60 -17.51 3.18
C LYS A 231 -13.63 -16.63 3.97
N THR A 232 -14.04 -16.21 5.18
CA THR A 232 -13.20 -15.40 6.08
C THR A 232 -11.91 -16.12 6.45
N LYS A 233 -11.99 -17.39 6.88
CA LYS A 233 -10.79 -18.17 7.23
C LYS A 233 -9.79 -18.24 6.08
N ALA A 234 -10.26 -18.51 4.86
CA ALA A 234 -9.39 -18.56 3.68
C ALA A 234 -8.67 -17.23 3.42
N LEU A 235 -9.40 -16.09 3.54
CA LEU A 235 -8.84 -14.76 3.34
C LEU A 235 -7.86 -14.35 4.44
N VAL A 236 -8.09 -14.74 5.70
CA VAL A 236 -7.18 -14.46 6.82
C VAL A 236 -5.80 -15.08 6.57
N PHE A 237 -5.73 -16.34 6.14
CA PHE A 237 -4.44 -16.99 5.86
C PHE A 237 -3.63 -16.25 4.79
N HIS A 238 -4.27 -15.81 3.69
CA HIS A 238 -3.59 -15.01 2.67
C HIS A 238 -3.06 -13.69 3.23
N LYS A 239 -3.87 -13.02 4.05
CA LYS A 239 -3.52 -11.71 4.61
C LYS A 239 -2.44 -11.78 5.68
N VAL A 240 -2.43 -12.82 6.50
CA VAL A 240 -1.35 -13.05 7.49
C VAL A 240 0.02 -13.10 6.79
N GLY A 241 0.12 -13.85 5.68
CA GLY A 241 1.36 -13.93 4.92
C GLY A 241 1.79 -12.59 4.32
N ASP A 242 0.84 -11.83 3.74
CA ASP A 242 1.13 -10.51 3.14
C ASP A 242 1.66 -9.51 4.19
N VAL A 243 1.00 -9.42 5.35
CA VAL A 243 1.37 -8.46 6.40
C VAL A 243 2.66 -8.90 7.11
N ALA A 244 2.85 -10.20 7.38
CA ALA A 244 4.09 -10.71 7.93
C ALA A 244 5.31 -10.34 7.07
N ARG A 245 5.13 -10.24 5.75
CA ARG A 245 6.20 -9.81 4.85
C ARG A 245 6.38 -8.29 4.79
N LEU A 246 5.30 -7.51 4.87
CA LEU A 246 5.35 -6.07 4.57
C LEU A 246 5.62 -5.20 5.79
N GLN A 247 5.27 -5.65 6.99
CA GLN A 247 5.30 -4.83 8.21
C GLN A 247 6.44 -5.22 9.16
N THR A 248 7.07 -6.39 8.99
CA THR A 248 8.11 -6.89 9.90
C THR A 248 9.44 -6.17 9.72
N ASP A 249 9.75 -5.67 8.52
CA ASP A 249 11.00 -4.95 8.27
C ASP A 249 11.15 -3.74 9.21
N ALA A 250 10.10 -2.94 9.40
CA ALA A 250 10.13 -1.80 10.31
C ALA A 250 10.38 -2.20 11.77
N LEU A 251 9.84 -3.36 12.21
CA LEU A 251 10.07 -3.88 13.55
C LEU A 251 11.51 -4.38 13.72
N ILE A 252 12.03 -5.10 12.75
CA ILE A 252 13.43 -5.56 12.75
C ILE A 252 14.38 -4.36 12.80
N ILE A 253 14.12 -3.33 12.01
CA ILE A 253 14.92 -2.10 11.97
C ILE A 253 14.89 -1.40 13.34
N SER A 254 13.71 -1.16 13.90
CA SER A 254 13.61 -0.42 15.17
C SER A 254 14.15 -1.18 16.38
N SER A 255 14.06 -2.53 16.37
CA SER A 255 14.49 -3.39 17.48
C SER A 255 15.95 -3.83 17.38
N LEU A 256 16.47 -4.08 16.18
CA LEU A 256 17.81 -4.67 16.01
C LEU A 256 18.84 -3.67 15.43
N VAL A 257 18.40 -2.67 14.64
CA VAL A 257 19.28 -1.58 14.17
C VAL A 257 19.20 -0.40 15.14
N GLU A 258 18.30 0.52 14.91
CA GLU A 258 18.01 1.68 15.76
C GLU A 258 16.61 2.24 15.41
N VAL A 259 15.88 2.75 16.41
CA VAL A 259 14.56 3.33 16.19
C VAL A 259 14.57 4.52 15.23
N LYS A 260 15.60 5.38 15.27
CA LYS A 260 15.71 6.51 14.36
C LYS A 260 15.80 6.06 12.89
N MET A 261 16.43 4.91 12.61
CA MET A 261 16.51 4.37 11.24
C MET A 261 15.14 3.99 10.68
N ALA A 262 14.21 3.54 11.51
CA ALA A 262 12.82 3.33 11.08
C ALA A 262 12.17 4.64 10.60
N GLY A 263 12.46 5.77 11.25
CA GLY A 263 12.03 7.09 10.81
C GLY A 263 12.68 7.57 9.51
N HIS A 264 14.00 7.30 9.34
CA HIS A 264 14.70 7.63 8.09
C HIS A 264 14.14 6.81 6.92
N VAL A 265 13.94 5.52 7.10
CA VAL A 265 13.31 4.64 6.11
C VAL A 265 11.90 5.11 5.75
N ASP A 266 11.13 5.58 6.73
CA ASP A 266 9.78 6.08 6.50
C ASP A 266 9.76 7.32 5.59
N ASN A 267 10.79 8.17 5.62
CA ASN A 267 10.93 9.28 4.68
C ASN A 267 11.08 8.81 3.22
N TYR A 268 11.91 7.80 2.98
CA TYR A 268 12.06 7.18 1.66
C TYR A 268 10.77 6.50 1.21
N ASN A 269 10.16 5.71 2.10
CA ASN A 269 8.90 5.00 1.82
C ASN A 269 7.75 5.96 1.55
N MET A 270 7.72 7.13 2.16
CA MET A 270 6.70 8.15 1.90
C MET A 270 6.73 8.63 0.45
N VAL A 271 7.91 8.87 -0.12
CA VAL A 271 8.07 9.25 -1.53
C VAL A 271 7.72 8.08 -2.45
N ILE A 272 8.29 6.90 -2.19
CA ILE A 272 8.06 5.69 -2.99
C ILE A 272 6.58 5.30 -2.99
N SER A 273 5.93 5.30 -1.81
CA SER A 273 4.51 4.93 -1.69
C SER A 273 3.59 5.94 -2.36
N THR A 274 3.92 7.23 -2.33
CA THR A 274 3.14 8.25 -3.04
C THR A 274 3.08 7.96 -4.54
N VAL A 275 4.24 7.74 -5.17
CA VAL A 275 4.29 7.38 -6.60
C VAL A 275 3.63 6.03 -6.86
N SER A 276 3.92 5.02 -6.00
CA SER A 276 3.35 3.68 -6.12
C SER A 276 1.82 3.69 -6.07
N ASN A 277 1.22 4.53 -5.23
CA ASN A 277 -0.23 4.63 -5.11
C ASN A 277 -0.87 5.13 -6.42
N PHE A 278 -0.27 6.13 -7.09
CA PHE A 278 -0.74 6.57 -8.40
C PHE A 278 -0.61 5.47 -9.46
N VAL A 279 0.52 4.79 -9.49
CA VAL A 279 0.75 3.67 -10.41
C VAL A 279 -0.22 2.51 -10.14
N ASN A 280 -0.45 2.16 -8.88
CA ASN A 280 -1.37 1.11 -8.49
C ASN A 280 -2.83 1.39 -8.87
N ILE A 281 -3.28 2.64 -8.86
CA ILE A 281 -4.63 3.00 -9.34
C ILE A 281 -4.79 2.56 -10.81
N ILE A 282 -3.78 2.81 -11.64
CA ILE A 282 -3.79 2.42 -13.06
C ILE A 282 -3.91 0.89 -13.17
N PHE A 283 -3.01 0.16 -12.53
CA PHE A 283 -2.96 -1.31 -12.66
C PHE A 283 -4.13 -2.03 -11.98
N ASN A 284 -4.64 -1.53 -10.85
CA ASN A 284 -5.82 -2.12 -10.20
C ASN A 284 -7.10 -1.95 -11.03
N SER A 285 -7.21 -0.88 -11.83
CA SER A 285 -8.34 -0.70 -12.75
C SER A 285 -8.40 -1.75 -13.86
N VAL A 286 -7.28 -2.41 -14.15
CA VAL A 286 -7.17 -3.45 -15.19
C VAL A 286 -7.75 -4.79 -14.73
N ILE A 287 -7.89 -5.04 -13.42
CA ILE A 287 -8.41 -6.32 -12.89
C ILE A 287 -9.81 -6.62 -13.43
N SER A 288 -10.70 -5.64 -13.44
CA SER A 288 -12.05 -5.82 -13.99
C SER A 288 -12.04 -6.03 -15.53
N SER A 289 -11.09 -5.40 -16.22
CA SER A 289 -10.91 -5.60 -17.66
C SER A 289 -10.41 -7.02 -17.97
N PHE A 290 -9.50 -7.56 -17.14
CA PHE A 290 -9.08 -8.97 -17.25
C PHE A 290 -10.23 -9.93 -16.93
N GLY A 291 -11.07 -9.65 -15.95
CA GLY A 291 -12.26 -10.46 -15.66
C GLY A 291 -13.19 -10.56 -16.85
N ASN A 292 -13.47 -9.45 -17.53
CA ASN A 292 -14.26 -9.45 -18.75
C ASN A 292 -13.56 -10.21 -19.90
N LEU A 293 -12.26 -9.96 -20.11
CA LEU A 293 -11.45 -10.62 -21.12
C LEU A 293 -11.46 -12.17 -20.96
N ILE A 294 -11.34 -12.64 -19.72
CA ILE A 294 -11.37 -14.06 -19.38
C ILE A 294 -12.74 -14.69 -19.70
N ALA A 295 -13.83 -13.94 -19.47
CA ALA A 295 -15.18 -14.42 -19.72
C ALA A 295 -15.57 -14.44 -21.21
N THR A 296 -14.98 -13.58 -22.05
CA THR A 296 -15.49 -13.33 -23.41
C THR A 296 -14.53 -13.71 -24.53
N GLU A 297 -13.24 -13.90 -24.25
CA GLU A 297 -12.23 -14.02 -25.28
C GLU A 297 -11.46 -15.34 -25.20
N SER A 298 -10.87 -15.77 -26.35
CA SER A 298 -10.03 -16.96 -26.41
C SER A 298 -8.76 -16.84 -25.56
N LYS A 299 -8.22 -17.98 -25.09
CA LYS A 299 -6.96 -18.01 -24.30
C LYS A 299 -5.80 -17.32 -25.01
N GLN A 300 -5.70 -17.45 -26.35
CA GLN A 300 -4.65 -16.79 -27.11
C GLN A 300 -4.79 -15.26 -27.03
N LYS A 301 -5.99 -14.72 -27.23
CA LYS A 301 -6.24 -13.26 -27.11
C LYS A 301 -6.04 -12.76 -25.70
N GLN A 302 -6.43 -13.54 -24.69
CA GLN A 302 -6.15 -13.25 -23.28
C GLN A 302 -4.64 -13.11 -23.05
N PHE A 303 -3.85 -14.02 -23.59
CA PHE A 303 -2.39 -14.02 -23.46
C PHE A 303 -1.76 -12.82 -24.19
N ASP A 304 -2.21 -12.49 -25.39
CA ASP A 304 -1.69 -11.34 -26.15
C ASP A 304 -1.97 -10.03 -25.41
N ILE A 305 -3.15 -9.84 -24.87
CA ILE A 305 -3.51 -8.66 -24.07
C ILE A 305 -2.73 -8.65 -22.75
N PHE A 306 -2.53 -9.80 -22.10
CA PHE A 306 -1.69 -9.91 -20.92
C PHE A 306 -0.25 -9.42 -21.20
N LYS A 307 0.35 -9.77 -22.34
CA LYS A 307 1.68 -9.28 -22.74
C LYS A 307 1.72 -7.76 -22.94
N VAL A 308 0.68 -7.19 -23.54
CA VAL A 308 0.56 -5.73 -23.68
C VAL A 308 0.59 -5.03 -22.32
N TYR A 309 -0.20 -5.51 -21.35
CA TYR A 309 -0.22 -4.92 -20.01
C TYR A 309 1.10 -5.14 -19.27
N ARG A 310 1.74 -6.28 -19.49
CA ARG A 310 3.06 -6.57 -18.93
C ARG A 310 4.14 -5.64 -19.48
N PHE A 311 4.15 -5.40 -20.78
CA PHE A 311 5.01 -4.39 -21.39
C PHE A 311 4.74 -3.00 -20.79
N PHE A 312 3.49 -2.63 -20.66
CA PHE A 312 3.11 -1.35 -20.05
C PHE A 312 3.58 -1.23 -18.60
N ALA A 313 3.49 -2.32 -17.80
CA ALA A 313 3.99 -2.35 -16.44
C ALA A 313 5.52 -2.20 -16.39
N SER A 314 6.26 -2.89 -17.26
CA SER A 314 7.72 -2.76 -17.35
C SER A 314 8.12 -1.33 -17.70
N TRP A 315 7.36 -0.65 -18.56
CA TRP A 315 7.60 0.75 -18.92
C TRP A 315 7.41 1.69 -17.72
N ILE A 316 6.26 1.63 -17.07
CA ILE A 316 5.93 2.55 -15.96
C ILE A 316 6.78 2.28 -14.71
N TYR A 317 6.93 1.01 -14.30
CA TYR A 317 7.75 0.65 -13.15
C TYR A 317 9.24 0.81 -13.42
N GLY A 318 9.70 0.53 -14.64
CA GLY A 318 11.07 0.79 -15.06
C GLY A 318 11.41 2.27 -15.02
N PHE A 319 10.56 3.12 -15.58
CA PHE A 319 10.69 4.58 -15.51
C PHE A 319 10.75 5.09 -14.07
N SER A 320 9.80 4.66 -13.23
CA SER A 320 9.76 5.04 -11.82
C SER A 320 10.99 4.56 -11.06
N CYS A 321 11.47 3.33 -11.35
CA CYS A 321 12.63 2.75 -10.70
C CYS A 321 13.92 3.52 -11.05
N VAL A 322 14.15 3.86 -12.32
CA VAL A 322 15.30 4.71 -12.74
C VAL A 322 15.19 6.09 -12.09
N GLY A 323 13.99 6.68 -12.10
CA GLY A 323 13.73 7.96 -11.43
C GLY A 323 14.10 7.91 -9.95
N PHE A 324 13.68 6.91 -9.22
CA PHE A 324 14.02 6.75 -7.82
C PHE A 324 15.53 6.49 -7.60
N MET A 325 16.13 5.59 -8.40
CA MET A 325 17.56 5.27 -8.23
C MET A 325 18.48 6.46 -8.43
N VAL A 326 18.10 7.41 -9.28
CA VAL A 326 18.90 8.60 -9.56
C VAL A 326 18.49 9.81 -8.72
N LEU A 327 17.18 10.00 -8.47
CA LEU A 327 16.66 11.25 -7.90
C LEU A 327 16.24 11.15 -6.43
N LEU A 328 16.00 9.94 -5.87
CA LEU A 328 15.41 9.81 -4.54
C LEU A 328 16.35 10.26 -3.42
N THR A 329 17.59 9.76 -3.39
CA THR A 329 18.58 10.18 -2.38
C THR A 329 18.93 11.67 -2.50
N PRO A 330 19.17 12.25 -3.72
CA PRO A 330 19.28 13.68 -3.89
C PRO A 330 18.07 14.48 -3.42
N LEU A 331 16.85 13.97 -3.65
CA LEU A 331 15.63 14.61 -3.16
C LEU A 331 15.61 14.66 -1.62
N ILE A 332 15.88 13.53 -0.96
CA ILE A 332 15.93 13.49 0.51
C ILE A 332 16.98 14.45 1.06
N LYS A 333 18.16 14.54 0.41
CA LYS A 333 19.21 15.49 0.78
C LYS A 333 18.74 16.94 0.64
N LEU A 334 18.14 17.32 -0.47
CA LEU A 334 17.59 18.66 -0.71
C LEU A 334 16.44 19.00 0.23
N TRP A 335 15.62 18.02 0.54
CA TRP A 335 14.41 18.21 1.33
C TRP A 335 14.67 18.23 2.84
N LEU A 336 15.45 17.25 3.34
CA LEU A 336 15.61 16.99 4.78
C LEU A 336 17.06 17.19 5.28
N GLY A 337 18.02 17.23 4.38
CA GLY A 337 19.46 17.35 4.69
C GLY A 337 20.17 16.00 4.84
N ASP A 338 21.51 16.07 4.95
CA ASP A 338 22.40 14.91 4.91
C ASP A 338 22.18 13.91 6.06
N LYS A 339 21.76 14.37 7.22
CA LYS A 339 21.52 13.50 8.39
C LYS A 339 20.42 12.46 8.20
N TRP A 340 19.51 12.68 7.23
CA TRP A 340 18.38 11.78 6.95
C TRP A 340 18.68 10.74 5.88
N LEU A 341 19.91 10.71 5.37
CA LEU A 341 20.28 9.78 4.32
C LEU A 341 20.44 8.36 4.86
N LEU A 342 19.92 7.40 4.09
CA LEU A 342 20.16 5.98 4.32
C LEU A 342 21.46 5.53 3.65
N PRO A 343 22.07 4.42 4.12
CA PRO A 343 23.13 3.76 3.38
C PRO A 343 22.71 3.48 1.93
N THR A 344 23.57 3.84 0.98
CA THR A 344 23.25 3.70 -0.45
C THR A 344 22.88 2.26 -0.84
N SER A 345 23.54 1.26 -0.23
CA SER A 345 23.23 -0.16 -0.43
C SER A 345 21.82 -0.52 0.00
N ALA A 346 21.34 0.03 1.13
CA ALA A 346 19.96 -0.19 1.58
C ALA A 346 18.95 0.43 0.62
N VAL A 347 19.23 1.66 0.13
CA VAL A 347 18.35 2.32 -0.87
C VAL A 347 18.27 1.49 -2.15
N TYR A 348 19.38 0.99 -2.67
CA TYR A 348 19.36 0.12 -3.84
C TYR A 348 18.55 -1.16 -3.59
N CYS A 349 18.69 -1.80 -2.44
CA CYS A 349 17.90 -2.99 -2.12
C CYS A 349 16.38 -2.68 -2.07
N ILE A 350 15.96 -1.57 -1.48
CA ILE A 350 14.56 -1.12 -1.48
C ILE A 350 14.05 -0.95 -2.92
N LEU A 351 14.83 -0.34 -3.78
CA LEU A 351 14.42 -0.05 -5.15
C LEU A 351 14.48 -1.27 -6.08
N ILE A 352 15.35 -2.23 -5.82
CA ILE A 352 15.35 -3.54 -6.48
C ILE A 352 14.07 -4.31 -6.14
N ASP A 353 13.67 -4.35 -4.86
CA ASP A 353 12.38 -4.98 -4.47
C ASP A 353 11.19 -4.24 -5.10
N TYR A 354 11.23 -2.92 -5.19
CA TYR A 354 10.22 -2.11 -5.89
C TYR A 354 10.09 -2.53 -7.37
N TYR A 355 11.19 -2.66 -8.08
CA TYR A 355 11.19 -3.11 -9.47
C TYR A 355 10.61 -4.54 -9.63
N PHE A 356 11.04 -5.47 -8.79
CA PHE A 356 10.53 -6.84 -8.81
C PHE A 356 9.04 -6.95 -8.48
N LYS A 357 8.54 -6.08 -7.60
CA LYS A 357 7.10 -5.95 -7.35
C LYS A 357 6.36 -5.45 -8.60
N GLY A 358 6.95 -4.51 -9.31
CA GLY A 358 6.43 -3.96 -10.57
C GLY A 358 6.36 -4.99 -11.69
N ASP A 359 7.42 -5.78 -11.88
CA ASP A 359 7.48 -6.81 -12.92
C ASP A 359 6.34 -7.86 -12.77
N ARG A 360 5.95 -8.18 -11.53
CA ARG A 360 4.88 -9.17 -11.27
C ARG A 360 3.48 -8.59 -11.04
N ILE A 361 3.29 -7.25 -11.12
CA ILE A 361 1.99 -6.65 -10.80
C ILE A 361 0.87 -7.17 -11.71
N VAL A 362 1.15 -7.30 -13.00
CA VAL A 362 0.18 -7.77 -13.99
C VAL A 362 -0.16 -9.24 -13.80
N LEU A 363 0.83 -10.08 -13.42
CA LEU A 363 0.58 -11.47 -13.02
C LEU A 363 -0.39 -11.54 -11.84
N SER A 364 -0.14 -10.73 -10.82
CA SER A 364 -0.98 -10.71 -9.61
C SER A 364 -2.39 -10.23 -9.92
N ASN A 365 -2.54 -9.24 -10.80
CA ASN A 365 -3.84 -8.72 -11.22
C ASN A 365 -4.60 -9.73 -12.10
N TYR A 366 -3.92 -10.39 -13.03
CA TYR A 366 -4.52 -11.43 -13.87
C TYR A 366 -4.97 -12.64 -13.03
N LYS A 367 -4.10 -13.09 -12.10
CA LYS A 367 -4.43 -14.12 -11.12
C LYS A 367 -5.71 -13.78 -10.34
N THR A 368 -5.81 -12.54 -9.85
CA THR A 368 -6.98 -12.07 -9.08
C THR A 368 -8.24 -12.11 -9.93
N ALA A 369 -8.16 -11.68 -11.20
CA ALA A 369 -9.26 -11.72 -12.14
C ALA A 369 -9.69 -13.15 -12.52
N ALA A 370 -8.71 -14.05 -12.63
CA ALA A 370 -8.92 -15.47 -12.95
C ALA A 370 -9.35 -16.33 -11.75
N GLY A 371 -9.29 -15.80 -10.54
CA GLY A 371 -9.65 -16.55 -9.32
C GLY A 371 -8.66 -17.67 -8.94
N VAL A 372 -7.42 -17.60 -9.41
CA VAL A 372 -6.38 -18.62 -9.16
C VAL A 372 -5.73 -18.38 -7.80
N PHE A 373 -6.35 -18.87 -6.71
CA PHE A 373 -5.86 -18.63 -5.34
C PHE A 373 -5.35 -19.90 -4.63
N GLU A 374 -5.87 -21.06 -5.00
CA GLU A 374 -5.51 -22.35 -4.36
C GLU A 374 -4.05 -22.74 -4.62
N GLN A 375 -3.55 -22.45 -5.83
CA GLN A 375 -2.26 -22.91 -6.30
C GLN A 375 -1.07 -22.23 -5.60
N ASP A 376 -1.28 -21.05 -5.03
CA ASP A 376 -0.22 -20.27 -4.36
C ASP A 376 -0.57 -19.85 -2.93
N LYS A 377 -1.56 -20.50 -2.32
CA LYS A 377 -2.10 -20.11 -0.99
C LYS A 377 -1.05 -20.04 0.13
N TYR A 378 -0.02 -20.87 0.07
CA TYR A 378 1.05 -20.88 1.07
C TYR A 378 2.25 -19.99 0.70
N LEU A 379 2.29 -19.47 -0.52
CA LEU A 379 3.44 -18.72 -1.01
C LEU A 379 3.73 -17.47 -0.19
N ALA A 380 2.69 -16.72 0.20
CA ALA A 380 2.84 -15.52 1.01
C ALA A 380 3.39 -15.86 2.41
N LEU A 381 2.94 -16.95 3.01
CA LEU A 381 3.43 -17.41 4.30
C LEU A 381 4.91 -17.84 4.23
N ILE A 382 5.27 -18.63 3.22
CA ILE A 382 6.67 -19.03 2.97
C ILE A 382 7.55 -17.80 2.81
N GLN A 383 7.12 -16.82 2.01
CA GLN A 383 7.85 -15.57 1.83
C GLN A 383 8.03 -14.80 3.16
N GLY A 384 6.98 -14.72 4.00
CA GLY A 384 7.05 -14.08 5.31
C GLY A 384 8.07 -14.74 6.23
N VAL A 385 8.06 -16.07 6.32
CA VAL A 385 9.02 -16.84 7.14
C VAL A 385 10.44 -16.68 6.63
N VAL A 386 10.67 -16.81 5.32
CA VAL A 386 11.99 -16.64 4.71
C VAL A 386 12.50 -15.21 4.91
N ASN A 387 11.64 -14.20 4.74
CA ASN A 387 11.99 -12.81 5.02
C ASN A 387 12.46 -12.64 6.46
N LEU A 388 11.68 -13.10 7.44
CA LEU A 388 12.02 -12.98 8.86
C LEU A 388 13.36 -13.64 9.19
N ILE A 389 13.56 -14.89 8.77
CA ILE A 389 14.79 -15.65 9.09
C ILE A 389 16.01 -14.94 8.49
N ILE A 390 15.97 -14.59 7.21
CA ILE A 390 17.11 -13.99 6.51
C ILE A 390 17.38 -12.57 7.01
N SER A 391 16.34 -11.76 7.21
CA SER A 391 16.48 -10.38 7.69
C SER A 391 17.04 -10.35 9.11
N ILE A 392 16.55 -11.21 10.03
CA ILE A 392 17.06 -11.30 11.40
C ILE A 392 18.52 -11.81 11.43
N TRP A 393 18.86 -12.74 10.56
CA TRP A 393 20.23 -13.23 10.45
C TRP A 393 21.17 -12.16 9.90
N LEU A 394 20.83 -11.55 8.77
CA LEU A 394 21.71 -10.60 8.09
C LEU A 394 21.83 -9.25 8.81
N VAL A 395 20.82 -8.81 9.54
CA VAL A 395 20.89 -7.56 10.32
C VAL A 395 21.94 -7.60 11.42
N GLN A 396 22.29 -8.80 11.92
CA GLN A 396 23.31 -9.01 12.94
C GLN A 396 24.73 -9.02 12.38
N THR A 397 24.87 -9.01 11.05
CA THR A 397 26.16 -8.90 10.34
C THR A 397 26.52 -7.43 10.10
N PRO A 398 27.72 -7.10 9.61
CA PRO A 398 28.09 -5.73 9.21
C PRO A 398 27.16 -5.10 8.17
N LEU A 399 26.27 -5.87 7.54
CA LEU A 399 25.26 -5.37 6.59
C LEU A 399 24.19 -4.51 7.28
N GLY A 400 23.88 -4.77 8.55
CA GLY A 400 22.93 -3.98 9.32
C GLY A 400 21.60 -3.75 8.58
N LEU A 401 21.24 -2.48 8.35
CA LEU A 401 20.01 -2.10 7.62
C LEU A 401 19.91 -2.73 6.22
N THR A 402 21.02 -2.81 5.50
CA THR A 402 21.06 -3.42 4.16
C THR A 402 20.69 -4.90 4.22
N GLY A 403 21.11 -5.60 5.28
CA GLY A 403 20.78 -7.01 5.50
C GLY A 403 19.27 -7.27 5.61
N VAL A 404 18.52 -6.37 6.23
CA VAL A 404 17.06 -6.47 6.31
C VAL A 404 16.46 -6.48 4.90
N TYR A 405 16.87 -5.56 4.03
CA TYR A 405 16.33 -5.47 2.67
C TYR A 405 16.83 -6.56 1.73
N ILE A 406 18.00 -7.13 1.97
CA ILE A 406 18.43 -8.36 1.25
C ILE A 406 17.46 -9.50 1.59
N GLY A 407 17.05 -9.68 2.84
CA GLY A 407 16.02 -10.65 3.23
C GLY A 407 14.70 -10.42 2.48
N THR A 408 14.29 -9.17 2.34
CA THR A 408 13.08 -8.78 1.58
C THR A 408 13.21 -9.11 0.09
N ILE A 409 14.36 -8.87 -0.53
CA ILE A 409 14.62 -9.24 -1.93
C ILE A 409 14.57 -10.77 -2.09
N VAL A 410 15.31 -11.52 -1.27
CA VAL A 410 15.37 -12.99 -1.37
C VAL A 410 14.00 -13.61 -1.22
N SER A 411 13.23 -13.19 -0.22
CA SER A 411 11.85 -13.64 -0.05
C SER A 411 10.96 -13.25 -1.24
N GLY A 412 11.18 -12.06 -1.80
CA GLY A 412 10.48 -11.56 -3.00
C GLY A 412 10.75 -12.39 -4.24
N LEU A 413 12.01 -12.82 -4.44
CA LEU A 413 12.42 -13.64 -5.58
C LEU A 413 11.67 -14.98 -5.62
N ILE A 414 11.30 -15.56 -4.47
CA ILE A 414 10.46 -16.76 -4.45
C ILE A 414 9.18 -16.54 -5.26
N ALA A 415 8.49 -15.41 -5.05
CA ALA A 415 7.30 -15.11 -5.85
C ALA A 415 7.61 -14.74 -7.31
N ASN A 416 8.73 -14.09 -7.56
CA ASN A 416 9.13 -13.74 -8.92
C ASN A 416 9.44 -14.98 -9.78
N VAL A 417 9.84 -16.07 -9.16
CA VAL A 417 10.07 -17.36 -9.83
C VAL A 417 8.79 -18.20 -9.87
N THR A 418 8.12 -18.37 -8.75
CA THR A 418 7.00 -19.34 -8.64
C THR A 418 5.70 -18.85 -9.27
N LYS A 419 5.36 -17.56 -9.11
CA LYS A 419 4.10 -17.02 -9.66
C LYS A 419 4.01 -17.10 -11.20
N PRO A 420 5.05 -16.75 -11.99
CA PRO A 420 4.99 -16.95 -13.43
C PRO A 420 4.72 -18.39 -13.82
N ILE A 421 5.40 -19.35 -13.18
CA ILE A 421 5.23 -20.78 -13.46
C ILE A 421 3.80 -21.22 -13.21
N ILE A 422 3.25 -20.85 -12.04
CA ILE A 422 1.88 -21.21 -11.64
C ILE A 422 0.85 -20.59 -12.58
N ILE A 423 0.96 -19.30 -12.86
CA ILE A 423 -0.07 -18.54 -13.59
C ILE A 423 -0.03 -18.88 -15.08
N TYR A 424 1.15 -19.02 -15.70
CA TYR A 424 1.26 -19.39 -17.10
C TYR A 424 0.66 -20.76 -17.35
N LYS A 425 0.92 -21.73 -16.44
CA LYS A 425 0.33 -23.07 -16.54
C LYS A 425 -1.19 -23.05 -16.28
N ALA A 426 -1.64 -22.39 -15.21
CA ALA A 426 -3.05 -22.42 -14.80
C ALA A 426 -3.97 -21.61 -15.73
N CYS A 427 -3.50 -20.48 -16.27
CA CYS A 427 -4.34 -19.55 -17.02
C CYS A 427 -4.18 -19.71 -18.54
N PHE A 428 -2.96 -20.00 -19.02
CA PHE A 428 -2.65 -19.98 -20.46
C PHE A 428 -2.25 -21.33 -21.04
N ASP A 429 -2.10 -22.37 -20.21
CA ASP A 429 -1.58 -23.70 -20.61
C ASP A 429 -0.19 -23.61 -21.29
N LYS A 430 0.66 -22.67 -20.83
CA LYS A 430 1.98 -22.38 -21.37
C LYS A 430 3.08 -22.54 -20.32
N GLY A 431 4.31 -22.77 -20.78
CA GLY A 431 5.51 -22.67 -19.95
C GLY A 431 5.89 -21.22 -19.68
N ALA A 432 6.52 -20.94 -18.54
CA ALA A 432 6.91 -19.58 -18.13
C ALA A 432 8.25 -19.09 -18.73
N ALA A 433 8.90 -19.86 -19.61
CA ALA A 433 10.20 -19.48 -20.18
C ALA A 433 10.15 -18.12 -20.89
N GLU A 434 9.10 -17.88 -21.69
CA GLU A 434 8.87 -16.60 -22.37
C GLU A 434 8.80 -15.43 -21.36
N TYR A 435 8.14 -15.63 -20.20
CA TYR A 435 8.08 -14.63 -19.15
C TYR A 435 9.48 -14.23 -18.66
N PHE A 436 10.32 -15.19 -18.35
CA PHE A 436 11.66 -14.91 -17.82
C PHE A 436 12.57 -14.26 -18.86
N VAL A 437 12.48 -14.67 -20.14
CA VAL A 437 13.24 -14.05 -21.22
C VAL A 437 12.82 -12.59 -21.42
N GLU A 438 11.53 -12.29 -21.38
CA GLU A 438 11.04 -10.91 -21.50
C GLU A 438 11.42 -10.07 -20.27
N SER A 439 11.29 -10.60 -19.03
CA SER A 439 11.76 -9.91 -17.82
C SER A 439 13.26 -9.62 -17.88
N ALA A 440 14.06 -10.55 -18.38
CA ALA A 440 15.51 -10.33 -18.57
C ALA A 440 15.80 -9.21 -19.59
N LYS A 441 15.05 -9.14 -20.71
CA LYS A 441 15.17 -8.04 -21.68
C LYS A 441 14.81 -6.69 -21.08
N TYR A 442 13.69 -6.62 -20.33
CA TYR A 442 13.28 -5.38 -19.67
C TYR A 442 14.27 -4.95 -18.60
N LEU A 443 14.81 -5.90 -17.83
CA LEU A 443 15.85 -5.63 -16.83
C LEU A 443 17.14 -5.12 -17.48
N ALA A 444 17.59 -5.73 -18.59
CA ALA A 444 18.76 -5.29 -19.33
C ALA A 444 18.60 -3.85 -19.86
N SER A 445 17.41 -3.53 -20.41
CA SER A 445 17.08 -2.18 -20.87
C SER A 445 17.09 -1.17 -19.71
N LEU A 446 16.53 -1.55 -18.56
CA LEU A 446 16.53 -0.72 -17.36
C LEU A 446 17.95 -0.45 -16.86
N ILE A 447 18.80 -1.49 -16.78
CA ILE A 447 20.20 -1.35 -16.35
C ILE A 447 20.95 -0.42 -17.30
N PHE A 448 20.78 -0.58 -18.62
CA PHE A 448 21.40 0.31 -19.61
C PHE A 448 21.01 1.78 -19.40
N VAL A 449 19.71 2.06 -19.26
CA VAL A 449 19.23 3.43 -18.99
C VAL A 449 19.73 3.93 -17.65
N LEU A 450 19.73 3.11 -16.61
CA LEU A 450 20.21 3.48 -15.27
C LEU A 450 21.68 3.87 -15.30
N VAL A 451 22.53 3.07 -15.94
CA VAL A 451 23.96 3.38 -16.07
C VAL A 451 24.15 4.69 -16.83
N THR A 452 23.45 4.87 -17.96
CA THR A 452 23.50 6.11 -18.74
C THR A 452 23.09 7.32 -17.91
N CYS A 453 21.93 7.25 -17.25
CA CYS A 453 21.43 8.34 -16.41
C CYS A 453 22.34 8.61 -15.21
N ASN A 454 22.96 7.59 -14.62
CA ASN A 454 23.88 7.75 -13.49
C ASN A 454 25.20 8.44 -13.92
N LEU A 455 25.72 8.15 -15.11
CA LEU A 455 26.88 8.85 -15.67
C LEU A 455 26.57 10.33 -15.95
N ILE A 456 25.40 10.61 -16.51
CA ILE A 456 24.95 11.99 -16.77
C ILE A 456 24.73 12.73 -15.45
N SER A 457 24.14 12.10 -14.46
CA SER A 457 23.80 12.71 -13.17
C SER A 457 25.04 13.23 -12.43
N ARG A 458 26.18 12.57 -12.57
CA ARG A 458 27.46 13.01 -11.95
C ARG A 458 27.90 14.41 -12.43
N LYS A 459 27.59 14.76 -13.69
CA LYS A 459 27.91 16.08 -14.25
C LYS A 459 26.78 17.08 -13.98
N VAL A 460 25.53 16.69 -14.18
CA VAL A 460 24.37 17.60 -14.05
C VAL A 460 24.10 17.99 -12.61
N MET A 461 24.30 17.07 -11.67
CA MET A 461 24.09 17.29 -10.23
C MET A 461 25.41 17.45 -9.45
N GLU A 462 26.49 17.90 -10.08
CA GLU A 462 27.76 18.24 -9.42
C GLU A 462 27.51 19.28 -8.32
N SER A 463 26.72 20.31 -8.62
CA SER A 463 26.10 21.18 -7.62
C SER A 463 24.64 20.77 -7.45
N LEU A 464 24.33 20.13 -6.31
CA LEU A 464 22.97 19.68 -6.05
C LEU A 464 22.06 20.85 -5.64
N THR A 465 21.18 21.23 -6.55
CA THR A 465 20.16 22.27 -6.36
C THR A 465 18.80 21.80 -6.90
N ILE A 466 17.72 22.49 -6.54
CA ILE A 466 16.37 22.16 -7.07
C ILE A 466 16.34 22.24 -8.62
N PRO A 467 16.92 23.28 -9.28
CA PRO A 467 16.94 23.33 -10.74
C PRO A 467 17.71 22.16 -11.38
N THR A 468 18.90 21.78 -10.84
CA THR A 468 19.69 20.66 -11.38
C THR A 468 19.00 19.32 -11.15
N TRP A 469 18.27 19.16 -10.04
CA TRP A 469 17.46 18.00 -9.76
C TRP A 469 16.28 17.88 -10.76
N ILE A 470 15.55 18.99 -11.04
CA ILE A 470 14.47 19.01 -12.03
C ILE A 470 15.02 18.72 -13.43
N LEU A 471 16.15 19.35 -13.80
CA LEU A 471 16.80 19.10 -15.09
C LEU A 471 17.14 17.62 -15.27
N MET A 472 17.68 16.98 -14.23
CA MET A 472 17.96 15.54 -14.27
C MET A 472 16.69 14.70 -14.43
N GLY A 473 15.57 15.10 -13.82
CA GLY A 473 14.25 14.48 -14.04
C GLY A 473 13.79 14.56 -15.50
N ILE A 474 14.00 15.69 -16.14
CA ILE A 474 13.70 15.86 -17.58
C ILE A 474 14.61 14.95 -18.42
N ILE A 475 15.91 14.92 -18.12
CA ILE A 475 16.87 14.07 -18.83
C ILE A 475 16.48 12.60 -18.71
N ILE A 476 16.15 12.12 -17.50
CA ILE A 476 15.68 10.74 -17.28
C ILE A 476 14.44 10.47 -18.15
N THR A 477 13.50 11.41 -18.18
CA THR A 477 12.28 11.27 -18.97
C THR A 477 12.59 11.11 -20.47
N VAL A 478 13.48 11.92 -21.00
CA VAL A 478 13.87 11.87 -22.41
C VAL A 478 14.66 10.61 -22.72
N VAL A 479 15.69 10.29 -21.92
CA VAL A 479 16.56 9.14 -22.14
C VAL A 479 15.80 7.84 -22.01
N PHE A 480 15.01 7.68 -20.95
CA PHE A 480 14.23 6.46 -20.71
C PHE A 480 13.24 6.19 -21.83
N ASN A 481 12.38 7.17 -22.14
CA ASN A 481 11.38 7.01 -23.19
C ASN A 481 12.00 6.89 -24.57
N GLY A 482 13.12 7.58 -24.85
CA GLY A 482 13.87 7.44 -26.10
C GLY A 482 14.41 6.03 -26.29
N VAL A 483 15.05 5.46 -25.27
CA VAL A 483 15.57 4.09 -25.30
C VAL A 483 14.43 3.07 -25.46
N TYR A 484 13.34 3.23 -24.70
CA TYR A 484 12.18 2.34 -24.81
C TYR A 484 11.53 2.43 -26.20
N PHE A 485 11.44 3.61 -26.78
CA PHE A 485 10.93 3.79 -28.15
C PHE A 485 11.83 3.13 -29.18
N ILE A 486 13.16 3.26 -29.07
CA ILE A 486 14.11 2.65 -29.99
C ILE A 486 14.06 1.11 -29.90
N LEU A 487 14.05 0.56 -28.68
CA LEU A 487 14.08 -0.89 -28.47
C LEU A 487 12.74 -1.57 -28.74
N TYR A 488 11.64 -0.95 -28.34
CA TYR A 488 10.32 -1.58 -28.34
C TYR A 488 9.30 -0.92 -29.28
N GLY A 489 9.59 0.19 -29.94
CA GLY A 489 8.65 0.93 -30.80
C GLY A 489 8.11 0.11 -31.99
N ARG A 490 8.81 -0.95 -32.38
CA ARG A 490 8.36 -1.89 -33.42
C ARG A 490 7.60 -3.11 -32.87
N SER A 491 7.58 -3.32 -31.54
CA SER A 491 6.88 -4.45 -30.93
C SER A 491 5.35 -4.35 -31.10
N ASN A 492 4.69 -5.51 -31.09
CA ASN A 492 3.24 -5.57 -31.20
C ASN A 492 2.55 -4.91 -30.00
N GLU A 493 3.14 -5.07 -28.81
CA GLU A 493 2.67 -4.50 -27.55
C GLU A 493 2.69 -2.96 -27.60
N PHE A 494 3.79 -2.38 -28.08
CA PHE A 494 3.90 -0.92 -28.22
C PHE A 494 2.91 -0.39 -29.27
N LYS A 495 2.83 -1.02 -30.45
CA LYS A 495 1.88 -0.62 -31.50
C LYS A 495 0.43 -0.67 -31.03
N TYR A 496 0.06 -1.70 -30.26
CA TYR A 496 -1.27 -1.82 -29.69
C TYR A 496 -1.58 -0.66 -28.71
N LEU A 497 -0.66 -0.36 -27.78
CA LEU A 497 -0.82 0.74 -26.83
C LEU A 497 -0.90 2.09 -27.55
N TRP A 498 0.01 2.33 -28.49
CA TRP A 498 0.05 3.57 -29.26
C TRP A 498 -1.22 3.78 -30.10
N GLY A 499 -1.72 2.72 -30.73
CA GLY A 499 -2.98 2.75 -31.48
C GLY A 499 -4.16 3.13 -30.59
N LYS A 500 -4.25 2.55 -29.38
CA LYS A 500 -5.31 2.90 -28.41
C LYS A 500 -5.23 4.35 -27.90
N ILE A 501 -4.03 4.87 -27.72
CA ILE A 501 -3.79 6.25 -27.31
C ILE A 501 -4.18 7.20 -28.45
N SER A 502 -3.69 6.95 -29.68
CA SER A 502 -3.96 7.80 -30.85
C SER A 502 -5.45 7.83 -31.22
N GLU A 503 -6.17 6.71 -31.17
CA GLU A 503 -7.62 6.65 -31.37
C GLU A 503 -8.39 7.56 -30.39
N ARG A 504 -7.93 7.67 -29.14
CA ARG A 504 -8.57 8.55 -28.13
C ARG A 504 -8.32 10.05 -28.40
N PHE A 505 -7.16 10.39 -28.92
CA PHE A 505 -6.85 11.77 -29.27
C PHE A 505 -7.55 12.20 -30.55
N LEU A 506 -7.61 11.31 -31.57
CA LEU A 506 -8.29 11.58 -32.84
C LEU A 506 -9.83 11.63 -32.70
N LYS A 507 -10.43 10.93 -31.72
CA LYS A 507 -11.89 11.04 -31.45
C LYS A 507 -12.29 12.26 -30.62
N LYS A 508 -11.33 13.04 -30.10
CA LYS A 508 -11.57 14.27 -29.36
C LYS A 508 -11.22 15.55 -30.12
N ALA A 509 -10.53 15.42 -31.26
CA ALA A 509 -10.35 16.48 -32.27
C ALA A 509 -11.45 16.39 -33.32
#